data_159da501f9983dfec67fabd3e88e6add
#
_entry.id   159da501f9983dfec67fabd3e88e6add
#
_cell.length_a   1.000
_cell.length_b   1.000
_cell.length_c   1.000
_cell.angle_alpha   90.00
_cell.angle_beta   90.00
_cell.angle_gamma   90.00
#
_symmetry.space_group_name_H-M   'P 1'
#
loop_
_entity.id
_entity.type
_entity.pdbx_description
1 polymer ?
#
loop_
_entity_poly.entity_id
_entity_poly.type
_entity_poly.pdbx_seq_one_letter_code
_entity_poly.pdbx_strand_id
1 'polypeptide(L)'
;MNTAEIDKIVYDMTTSMGGIPAPLHYQGYPYSVCTSVNDQVCHGFPSKDVILKSGDIINVDVSTILNGYFSDSSRMFCIGDVSPEKKRLVDVTKECVEKGLAEVKPWGFLGDMGQAVHDHAFATVIRLCVRSADTAWDWSSMRSRGSAIIASAVRRC
;
A
#
# COMPACT_ATOMS: atom_id res chain seq x y z
N MET A 1 -3.94 4.76 -19.76
CA MET A 1 -3.18 3.62 -19.21
C MET A 1 -4.13 2.71 -18.45
N ASN A 2 -4.05 1.40 -18.65
CA ASN A 2 -4.78 0.44 -17.82
C ASN A 2 -3.87 -0.13 -16.72
N THR A 3 -4.45 -0.81 -15.73
CA THR A 3 -3.65 -1.28 -14.59
C THR A 3 -2.75 -2.48 -14.93
N ALA A 4 -3.01 -3.23 -16.00
CA ALA A 4 -2.10 -4.27 -16.48
C ALA A 4 -0.81 -3.69 -17.11
N GLU A 5 -0.85 -2.46 -17.63
CA GLU A 5 0.35 -1.77 -18.09
C GLU A 5 1.24 -1.37 -16.90
N ILE A 6 0.63 -1.04 -15.75
CA ILE A 6 1.37 -0.77 -14.51
C ILE A 6 2.09 -2.04 -14.04
N ASP A 7 1.41 -3.17 -14.06
CA ASP A 7 2.00 -4.48 -13.71
C ASP A 7 3.23 -4.77 -14.58
N LYS A 8 3.10 -4.58 -15.90
CA LYS A 8 4.21 -4.77 -16.82
C LYS A 8 5.40 -3.86 -16.50
N ILE A 9 5.15 -2.57 -16.22
CA ILE A 9 6.20 -1.62 -15.86
C ILE A 9 6.92 -2.06 -14.59
N VAL A 10 6.17 -2.44 -13.55
CA VAL A 10 6.74 -2.90 -12.27
C VAL A 10 7.56 -4.17 -12.47
N TYR A 11 7.03 -5.14 -13.23
CA TYR A 11 7.76 -6.37 -13.54
C TYR A 11 9.10 -6.07 -14.25
N ASP A 12 9.04 -5.30 -15.34
CA ASP A 12 10.22 -4.99 -16.15
C ASP A 12 11.27 -4.23 -15.33
N MET A 13 10.85 -3.24 -14.54
CA MET A 13 11.78 -2.47 -13.68
C MET A 13 12.39 -3.35 -12.59
N THR A 14 11.59 -4.12 -11.87
CA THR A 14 12.06 -4.98 -10.77
C THR A 14 13.08 -6.00 -11.28
N THR A 15 12.75 -6.67 -12.38
CA THR A 15 13.63 -7.72 -12.96
C THR A 15 14.91 -7.14 -13.58
N SER A 16 14.83 -5.96 -14.21
CA SER A 16 16.01 -5.29 -14.79
C SER A 16 17.03 -4.88 -13.73
N MET A 17 16.59 -4.64 -12.49
CA MET A 17 17.45 -4.34 -11.34
C MET A 17 17.90 -5.59 -10.58
N GLY A 18 17.61 -6.79 -11.09
CA GLY A 18 17.97 -8.05 -10.44
C GLY A 18 17.06 -8.44 -9.28
N GLY A 19 15.96 -7.75 -9.09
CA GLY A 19 14.95 -8.08 -8.08
C GLY A 19 13.93 -9.09 -8.59
N ILE A 20 13.17 -9.66 -7.66
CA ILE A 20 12.05 -10.55 -7.93
C ILE A 20 10.78 -9.89 -7.37
N PRO A 21 9.69 -9.72 -8.17
CA PRO A 21 8.42 -9.26 -7.63
C PRO A 21 7.90 -10.27 -6.61
N ALA A 22 7.80 -9.87 -5.35
CA ALA A 22 7.43 -10.78 -4.26
C ALA A 22 5.99 -11.31 -4.36
N PRO A 23 4.99 -10.55 -4.86
CA PRO A 23 3.64 -11.06 -4.99
C PRO A 23 3.50 -12.15 -6.06
N LEU A 24 4.34 -12.10 -7.11
CA LEU A 24 4.20 -12.97 -8.26
C LEU A 24 4.34 -14.45 -7.86
N HIS A 25 3.29 -15.21 -8.13
CA HIS A 25 3.14 -16.63 -7.77
C HIS A 25 2.97 -16.93 -6.26
N TYR A 26 2.98 -15.89 -5.39
CA TYR A 26 2.69 -16.11 -3.98
C TYR A 26 1.23 -16.51 -3.80
N GLN A 27 0.99 -17.68 -3.23
CA GLN A 27 -0.36 -18.27 -3.05
C GLN A 27 -1.22 -18.26 -4.34
N GLY A 28 -0.58 -18.36 -5.51
CA GLY A 28 -1.27 -18.33 -6.80
C GLY A 28 -1.58 -16.94 -7.36
N TYR A 29 -1.08 -15.86 -6.73
CA TYR A 29 -1.25 -14.50 -7.25
C TYR A 29 -0.50 -14.34 -8.59
N PRO A 30 -1.17 -13.92 -9.68
CA PRO A 30 -0.57 -13.99 -11.02
C PRO A 30 0.16 -12.72 -11.48
N TYR A 31 0.26 -11.69 -10.62
CA TYR A 31 0.79 -10.38 -10.97
C TYR A 31 1.99 -9.97 -10.11
N SER A 32 2.72 -8.95 -10.56
CA SER A 32 3.93 -8.44 -9.91
C SER A 32 3.66 -7.34 -8.90
N VAL A 33 2.46 -6.79 -8.90
CA VAL A 33 2.05 -5.63 -8.12
C VAL A 33 0.57 -5.72 -7.78
N CYS A 34 0.13 -5.09 -6.69
CA CYS A 34 -1.28 -4.86 -6.46
C CYS A 34 -1.67 -3.44 -6.88
N THR A 35 -2.81 -3.31 -7.55
CA THR A 35 -3.33 -2.02 -8.02
C THR A 35 -4.77 -1.84 -7.55
N SER A 36 -5.00 -0.94 -6.59
CA SER A 36 -6.31 -0.73 -5.99
C SER A 36 -6.85 0.64 -6.38
N VAL A 37 -7.93 0.68 -7.16
CA VAL A 37 -8.50 1.91 -7.72
C VAL A 37 -9.74 2.31 -6.94
N ASN A 38 -9.81 3.59 -6.54
CA ASN A 38 -10.95 4.21 -5.85
C ASN A 38 -11.38 3.41 -4.61
N ASP A 39 -12.52 2.71 -4.69
CA ASP A 39 -13.14 2.00 -3.56
C ASP A 39 -12.51 0.63 -3.26
N GLN A 40 -11.56 0.18 -4.07
CA GLN A 40 -10.80 -1.02 -3.75
C GLN A 40 -9.89 -0.77 -2.54
N VAL A 41 -10.09 -1.56 -1.49
CA VAL A 41 -9.36 -1.37 -0.22
C VAL A 41 -7.89 -1.73 -0.35
N CYS A 42 -7.59 -2.93 -0.88
CA CYS A 42 -6.24 -3.46 -1.06
C CYS A 42 -6.26 -4.65 -2.04
N HIS A 43 -5.07 -5.11 -2.42
CA HIS A 43 -4.83 -6.32 -3.22
C HIS A 43 -5.63 -6.36 -4.54
N GLY A 44 -5.88 -5.18 -5.15
CA GLY A 44 -6.54 -5.10 -6.44
C GLY A 44 -5.71 -5.77 -7.53
N PHE A 45 -6.37 -6.55 -8.38
CA PHE A 45 -5.71 -7.26 -9.48
C PHE A 45 -5.52 -6.34 -10.67
N PRO A 46 -4.30 -6.22 -11.20
CA PRO A 46 -4.07 -5.56 -12.48
C PRO A 46 -4.95 -6.15 -13.59
N SER A 47 -5.58 -5.28 -14.41
CA SER A 47 -6.47 -5.71 -15.47
C SER A 47 -6.38 -4.79 -16.69
N LYS A 48 -6.57 -5.35 -17.88
CA LYS A 48 -6.69 -4.60 -19.12
C LYS A 48 -8.01 -3.82 -19.20
N ASP A 49 -9.01 -4.26 -18.45
CA ASP A 49 -10.35 -3.68 -18.45
C ASP A 49 -10.46 -2.48 -17.50
N VAL A 50 -9.53 -2.35 -16.54
CA VAL A 50 -9.48 -1.23 -15.61
C VAL A 50 -8.61 -0.12 -16.18
N ILE A 51 -9.23 0.82 -16.87
CA ILE A 51 -8.60 1.98 -17.51
C ILE A 51 -8.71 3.17 -16.57
N LEU A 52 -7.55 3.74 -16.18
CA LEU A 52 -7.48 4.92 -15.32
C LEU A 52 -8.00 6.16 -16.05
N LYS A 53 -8.81 6.95 -15.34
CA LYS A 53 -9.46 8.17 -15.83
C LYS A 53 -9.14 9.35 -14.91
N SER A 54 -9.25 10.57 -15.43
CA SER A 54 -9.20 11.77 -14.59
C SER A 54 -10.26 11.68 -13.49
N GLY A 55 -9.87 11.98 -12.27
CA GLY A 55 -10.70 11.83 -11.07
C GLY A 55 -10.50 10.53 -10.30
N ASP A 56 -9.73 9.58 -10.82
CA ASP A 56 -9.38 8.37 -10.08
C ASP A 56 -8.23 8.61 -9.11
N ILE A 57 -8.24 7.86 -8.02
CA ILE A 57 -7.07 7.63 -7.17
C ILE A 57 -6.71 6.15 -7.24
N ILE A 58 -5.43 5.85 -7.27
CA ILE A 58 -4.94 4.47 -7.32
C ILE A 58 -3.83 4.26 -6.30
N ASN A 59 -3.93 3.18 -5.54
CA ASN A 59 -2.82 2.65 -4.78
C ASN A 59 -2.04 1.66 -5.64
N VAL A 60 -0.73 1.85 -5.71
CA VAL A 60 0.22 0.92 -6.33
C VAL A 60 1.11 0.37 -5.23
N ASP A 61 1.03 -0.92 -5.01
CA ASP A 61 1.66 -1.62 -3.89
C ASP A 61 2.67 -2.63 -4.42
N VAL A 62 3.95 -2.31 -4.22
CA VAL A 62 5.10 -3.00 -4.80
C VAL A 62 5.92 -3.66 -3.71
N SER A 63 6.00 -4.98 -3.72
CA SER A 63 6.89 -5.74 -2.87
C SER A 63 7.97 -6.44 -3.72
N THR A 64 9.22 -6.33 -3.31
CA THR A 64 10.37 -6.83 -4.08
C THR A 64 11.29 -7.66 -3.19
N ILE A 65 11.83 -8.72 -3.75
CA ILE A 65 12.91 -9.51 -3.14
C ILE A 65 14.20 -9.19 -3.88
N LEU A 66 15.23 -8.74 -3.14
CA LEU A 66 16.57 -8.51 -3.66
C LEU A 66 17.59 -9.13 -2.72
N ASN A 67 18.46 -10.01 -3.23
CA ASN A 67 19.48 -10.70 -2.44
C ASN A 67 18.93 -11.41 -1.18
N GLY A 68 17.70 -11.93 -1.25
CA GLY A 68 17.02 -12.59 -0.13
C GLY A 68 16.36 -11.65 0.89
N TYR A 69 16.42 -10.34 0.67
CA TYR A 69 15.74 -9.34 1.51
C TYR A 69 14.47 -8.86 0.86
N PHE A 70 13.42 -8.66 1.67
CA PHE A 70 12.16 -8.12 1.23
C PHE A 70 12.12 -6.59 1.44
N SER A 71 11.59 -5.89 0.44
CA SER A 71 11.12 -4.52 0.57
C SER A 71 9.66 -4.45 0.19
N ASP A 72 8.93 -3.56 0.85
CA ASP A 72 7.52 -3.34 0.60
C ASP A 72 7.23 -1.84 0.60
N SER A 73 6.54 -1.37 -0.41
CA SER A 73 6.34 0.05 -0.65
C SER A 73 5.02 0.28 -1.36
N SER A 74 4.16 1.06 -0.75
CA SER A 74 2.85 1.41 -1.29
C SER A 74 2.74 2.92 -1.50
N ARG A 75 2.20 3.33 -2.64
CA ARG A 75 2.01 4.74 -2.97
C ARG A 75 0.68 5.01 -3.64
N MET A 76 0.03 6.10 -3.19
CA MET A 76 -1.16 6.64 -3.83
C MET A 76 -0.80 7.60 -4.96
N PHE A 77 -1.52 7.50 -6.08
CA PHE A 77 -1.46 8.43 -7.20
C PHE A 77 -2.84 9.03 -7.48
N CYS A 78 -2.87 10.34 -7.69
CA CYS A 78 -4.05 11.04 -8.18
C CYS A 78 -3.95 11.17 -9.70
N ILE A 79 -4.99 10.75 -10.41
CA ILE A 79 -5.01 10.76 -11.87
C ILE A 79 -5.79 11.98 -12.38
N GLY A 80 -5.07 12.91 -12.99
CA GLY A 80 -5.68 14.16 -13.47
C GLY A 80 -6.31 14.98 -12.36
N ASP A 81 -7.49 15.54 -12.61
CA ASP A 81 -8.21 16.38 -11.67
C ASP A 81 -9.09 15.54 -10.74
N VAL A 82 -8.61 15.30 -9.53
CA VAL A 82 -9.35 14.59 -8.49
C VAL A 82 -10.15 15.55 -7.60
N SER A 83 -11.25 15.06 -7.04
CA SER A 83 -12.05 15.86 -6.11
C SER A 83 -11.21 16.27 -4.88
N PRO A 84 -11.50 17.45 -4.27
CA PRO A 84 -10.81 17.88 -3.05
C PRO A 84 -10.87 16.85 -1.91
N GLU A 85 -11.96 16.10 -1.86
CA GLU A 85 -12.18 15.06 -0.87
C GLU A 85 -11.23 13.86 -1.06
N LYS A 86 -11.08 13.37 -2.30
CA LYS A 86 -10.13 12.31 -2.63
C LYS A 86 -8.70 12.76 -2.39
N LYS A 87 -8.38 14.01 -2.80
CA LYS A 87 -7.06 14.58 -2.56
C LYS A 87 -6.74 14.65 -1.08
N ARG A 88 -7.67 15.17 -0.26
CA ARG A 88 -7.52 15.21 1.20
C ARG A 88 -7.30 13.83 1.80
N LEU A 89 -8.03 12.81 1.31
CA LEU A 89 -7.86 11.43 1.76
C LEU A 89 -6.42 10.95 1.52
N VAL A 90 -5.89 11.17 0.31
CA VAL A 90 -4.53 10.79 -0.06
C VAL A 90 -3.49 11.53 0.80
N ASP A 91 -3.66 12.85 0.97
CA ASP A 91 -2.73 13.69 1.74
C ASP A 91 -2.69 13.27 3.22
N VAL A 92 -3.86 13.10 3.86
CA VAL A 92 -3.93 12.66 5.28
C VAL A 92 -3.40 11.24 5.45
N THR A 93 -3.66 10.34 4.51
CA THR A 93 -3.11 8.98 4.57
C THR A 93 -1.59 9.00 4.52
N LYS A 94 -1.00 9.84 3.68
CA LYS A 94 0.44 10.05 3.64
C LYS A 94 0.99 10.59 4.97
N GLU A 95 0.31 11.60 5.54
CA GLU A 95 0.68 12.12 6.87
C GLU A 95 0.59 11.05 7.96
N CYS A 96 -0.40 10.16 7.91
CA CYS A 96 -0.53 9.03 8.82
C CYS A 96 0.71 8.13 8.77
N VAL A 97 1.18 7.79 7.57
CA VAL A 97 2.40 6.99 7.40
C VAL A 97 3.62 7.69 7.99
N GLU A 98 3.80 8.98 7.69
CA GLU A 98 4.93 9.78 8.20
C GLU A 98 4.92 9.85 9.73
N LYS A 99 3.76 10.07 10.35
CA LYS A 99 3.61 10.10 11.81
C LYS A 99 3.85 8.73 12.45
N GLY A 100 3.31 7.67 11.85
CA GLY A 100 3.54 6.32 12.33
C GLY A 100 5.02 5.94 12.28
N LEU A 101 5.70 6.24 11.18
CA LEU A 101 7.13 5.97 11.03
C LEU A 101 7.99 6.76 12.02
N ALA A 102 7.58 7.98 12.40
CA ALA A 102 8.30 8.79 13.38
C ALA A 102 8.34 8.14 14.78
N GLU A 103 7.37 7.28 15.11
CA GLU A 103 7.32 6.53 16.35
C GLU A 103 8.13 5.22 16.32
N VAL A 104 8.63 4.80 15.16
CA VAL A 104 9.43 3.57 15.04
C VAL A 104 10.82 3.82 15.64
N LYS A 105 11.07 3.19 16.78
CA LYS A 105 12.34 3.30 17.53
C LYS A 105 12.85 1.90 17.86
N PRO A 106 14.16 1.70 17.98
CA PRO A 106 14.69 0.44 18.49
C PRO A 106 14.08 0.12 19.87
N TRP A 107 13.55 -1.08 20.03
CA TRP A 107 12.90 -1.56 21.26
C TRP A 107 11.57 -0.87 21.61
N GLY A 108 11.03 -0.02 20.72
CA GLY A 108 9.69 0.56 20.85
C GLY A 108 8.58 -0.48 20.61
N PHE A 109 7.37 -0.12 20.96
CA PHE A 109 6.21 -0.98 20.73
C PHE A 109 5.55 -0.68 19.38
N LEU A 110 5.14 -1.72 18.66
CA LEU A 110 4.38 -1.58 17.42
C LEU A 110 3.06 -0.81 17.63
N GLY A 111 2.50 -0.90 18.85
CA GLY A 111 1.30 -0.18 19.25
C GLY A 111 1.46 1.35 19.22
N ASP A 112 2.66 1.87 19.50
CA ASP A 112 2.90 3.33 19.48
C ASP A 112 2.74 3.88 18.06
N MET A 113 3.25 3.17 17.08
CA MET A 113 3.05 3.49 15.66
C MET A 113 1.57 3.47 15.27
N GLY A 114 0.86 2.41 15.66
CA GLY A 114 -0.58 2.27 15.40
C GLY A 114 -1.40 3.38 16.07
N GLN A 115 -1.04 3.75 17.29
CA GLN A 115 -1.71 4.83 18.03
C GLN A 115 -1.50 6.19 17.35
N ALA A 116 -0.28 6.51 16.91
CA ALA A 116 0.01 7.76 16.21
C ALA A 116 -0.78 7.89 14.89
N VAL A 117 -0.89 6.81 14.14
CA VAL A 117 -1.72 6.75 12.92
C VAL A 117 -3.19 6.96 13.25
N HIS A 118 -3.70 6.26 14.27
CA HIS A 118 -5.09 6.37 14.72
C HIS A 118 -5.44 7.80 15.14
N ASP A 119 -4.64 8.40 15.99
CA ASP A 119 -4.92 9.74 16.54
C ASP A 119 -4.92 10.80 15.45
N HIS A 120 -4.00 10.70 14.48
CA HIS A 120 -3.96 11.63 13.37
C HIS A 120 -5.17 11.46 12.43
N ALA A 121 -5.52 10.24 12.07
CA ALA A 121 -6.68 9.96 11.23
C ALA A 121 -7.98 10.44 11.90
N PHE A 122 -8.13 10.16 13.20
CA PHE A 122 -9.30 10.58 13.97
C PHE A 122 -9.43 12.10 14.06
N ALA A 123 -8.33 12.82 14.33
CA ALA A 123 -8.28 14.28 14.39
C ALA A 123 -8.65 14.93 13.04
N THR A 124 -8.42 14.25 11.92
CA THR A 124 -8.72 14.75 10.57
C THR A 124 -10.08 14.28 10.04
N VAL A 125 -10.91 13.64 10.89
CA VAL A 125 -12.24 13.10 10.53
C VAL A 125 -12.19 12.01 9.46
N ILE A 126 -11.05 11.36 9.30
CA ILE A 126 -10.87 10.17 8.47
C ILE A 126 -10.98 8.95 9.36
N ARG A 127 -11.84 8.00 8.99
CA ARG A 127 -12.01 6.77 9.76
C ARG A 127 -11.08 5.69 9.24
N LEU A 128 -10.38 5.06 10.17
CA LEU A 128 -9.58 3.86 9.88
C LEU A 128 -10.49 2.63 9.83
N CYS A 129 -10.25 1.75 8.86
CA CYS A 129 -10.86 0.43 8.85
C CYS A 129 -10.08 -0.47 9.82
N VAL A 130 -10.51 -0.52 11.08
CA VAL A 130 -9.84 -1.27 12.15
C VAL A 130 -9.86 -2.78 11.90
N ARG A 131 -10.75 -3.27 11.03
CA ARG A 131 -10.87 -4.72 10.71
C ARG A 131 -9.89 -5.19 9.63
N SER A 132 -9.15 -4.30 9.00
CA SER A 132 -8.17 -4.62 7.94
C SER A 132 -6.72 -4.57 8.44
N ALA A 133 -6.50 -4.64 9.75
CA ALA A 133 -5.14 -4.70 10.33
C ALA A 133 -4.42 -6.04 10.09
N ASP A 134 -4.97 -6.87 9.20
CA ASP A 134 -4.58 -8.27 9.06
C ASP A 134 -3.22 -8.49 8.38
N THR A 135 -2.66 -7.49 7.73
CA THR A 135 -1.32 -7.63 7.13
C THR A 135 -0.19 -7.71 8.18
N ALA A 136 -0.45 -7.26 9.41
CA ALA A 136 0.51 -7.39 10.50
C ALA A 136 0.52 -8.80 11.14
N TRP A 137 -0.46 -9.66 10.86
CA TRP A 137 -0.62 -10.96 11.51
C TRP A 137 -0.07 -12.15 10.72
N ASP A 138 0.24 -12.01 9.45
CA ASP A 138 0.86 -13.09 8.67
C ASP A 138 2.40 -13.16 8.86
N TRP A 139 2.84 -12.84 10.07
CA TRP A 139 4.23 -12.92 10.52
C TRP A 139 4.76 -14.35 10.61
N SER A 140 3.91 -15.36 10.53
CA SER A 140 4.37 -16.75 10.54
C SER A 140 5.09 -17.13 9.25
N SER A 141 4.80 -16.48 8.14
CA SER A 141 5.45 -16.69 6.84
C SER A 141 6.59 -15.69 6.57
N MET A 142 6.62 -14.53 7.24
CA MET A 142 7.66 -13.50 7.09
C MET A 142 8.64 -13.50 8.29
N ARG A 143 9.16 -14.64 8.66
CA ARG A 143 10.15 -14.78 9.75
C ARG A 143 11.53 -14.20 9.44
N SER A 144 11.64 -13.14 8.68
CA SER A 144 12.92 -12.44 8.57
C SER A 144 12.75 -10.93 8.45
N ARG A 145 12.77 -10.28 9.62
CA ARG A 145 13.32 -8.95 9.85
C ARG A 145 12.65 -7.75 9.18
N GLY A 146 11.79 -7.08 9.94
CA GLY A 146 11.90 -5.62 10.03
C GLY A 146 11.30 -4.80 8.91
N SER A 147 10.14 -5.16 8.38
CA SER A 147 9.36 -4.23 7.56
C SER A 147 7.97 -4.07 8.15
N ALA A 148 7.70 -2.91 8.72
CA ALA A 148 6.36 -2.54 9.16
C ALA A 148 5.55 -2.15 7.94
N ILE A 149 4.57 -2.96 7.56
CA ILE A 149 3.59 -2.63 6.52
C ILE A 149 2.44 -1.88 7.20
N ILE A 150 2.26 -0.62 6.85
CA ILE A 150 1.06 0.12 7.20
C ILE A 150 0.13 0.05 6.01
N ALA A 151 -0.76 -0.93 5.98
CA ALA A 151 -1.89 -0.91 5.07
C ALA A 151 -2.97 -0.02 5.68
N SER A 152 -3.01 1.25 5.31
CA SER A 152 -4.08 2.16 5.68
C SER A 152 -5.21 2.03 4.66
N ALA A 153 -6.15 1.14 4.91
CA ALA A 153 -7.42 1.17 4.20
C ALA A 153 -8.34 2.19 4.88
N VAL A 154 -8.51 3.34 4.26
CA VAL A 154 -9.45 4.35 4.72
C VAL A 154 -10.76 4.16 3.97
N ARG A 155 -11.83 3.78 4.69
CA ARG A 155 -13.20 3.74 4.16
C ARG A 155 -14.05 4.82 4.82
N ARG A 156 -14.95 5.40 4.02
CA ARG A 156 -16.19 5.94 4.59
C ARG A 156 -17.03 4.77 5.12
N CYS A 157 -17.37 4.83 6.38
CA CYS A 157 -18.50 4.10 6.95
C CYS A 157 -19.73 4.98 6.90
#